data_c38159f51774c3d4a1fade19f6d4ce9d
#
_entry.id   c38159f51774c3d4a1fade19f6d4ce9d
#
_cell.length_a   1.000
_cell.length_b   1.000
_cell.length_c   1.000
_cell.angle_alpha   90.00
_cell.angle_beta   90.00
_cell.angle_gamma   90.00
#
_symmetry.space_group_name_H-M   'P 1'
#
loop_
_entity.id
_entity.type
_entity.pdbx_description
1 polymer ?
#
loop_
_entity_poly.entity_id
_entity_poly.type
_entity_poly.pdbx_seq_one_letter_code
_entity_poly.pdbx_strand_id
1 'polypeptide(L)'
;MQLNRLRHLDLLEPTEAGRPLFLAAASGLVSIGDYLYVVADDENHLGIFLRNQPTPGRLFRLLKGDLPDHPKERKAHKPDFEVLTLLPTFGHYPNGALLALGSGSKKHRHRGVLLGLAADGAINTSPLIIDLSPLYEKLAEHFADLNIEGAFVDAYLNLLQRGNKAVDSQNACIRLDLAQALTALTERQSLGSELVLAIHSYDLGAVAGVPLCFTDATTLPDGSWIFSAAAEATDNSYADGELMAAALGVINTQGELVNLTVLDNRYKIEGVSAKVEGNSVHLLLVTDADDPNQAAVLLETHLNGYPFHT
;
A
#
# COMPACT_ATOMS: atom_id res chain seq x y z
N MET A 1 2.31 11.32 -19.25
CA MET A 1 3.34 10.59 -18.48
C MET A 1 3.56 9.23 -19.15
N GLN A 2 4.81 8.76 -19.30
CA GLN A 2 5.09 7.46 -19.90
C GLN A 2 5.47 6.47 -18.78
N LEU A 3 4.80 5.32 -18.75
CA LEU A 3 5.14 4.21 -17.85
C LEU A 3 6.05 3.23 -18.60
N ASN A 4 7.20 2.91 -18.02
CA ASN A 4 8.13 1.93 -18.54
C ASN A 4 8.04 0.67 -17.69
N ARG A 5 7.81 -0.50 -18.33
CA ARG A 5 7.83 -1.77 -17.64
C ARG A 5 9.27 -2.22 -17.41
N LEU A 6 9.62 -2.44 -16.13
CA LEU A 6 10.92 -2.96 -15.74
C LEU A 6 10.95 -4.49 -15.77
N ARG A 7 9.93 -5.12 -15.13
CA ARG A 7 9.88 -6.60 -15.02
C ARG A 7 8.50 -7.08 -14.56
N HIS A 8 8.25 -8.37 -14.69
CA HIS A 8 7.25 -9.09 -13.92
C HIS A 8 7.77 -9.40 -12.52
N LEU A 9 6.87 -9.57 -11.55
CA LEU A 9 7.22 -9.96 -10.18
C LEU A 9 7.31 -11.48 -10.06
N ASP A 10 8.22 -12.07 -10.85
CA ASP A 10 8.50 -13.51 -10.86
C ASP A 10 9.16 -13.96 -9.54
N LEU A 11 8.89 -15.19 -9.11
CA LEU A 11 9.34 -15.79 -7.87
C LEU A 11 10.23 -17.01 -8.12
N LEU A 12 11.17 -17.28 -7.19
CA LEU A 12 11.99 -18.50 -7.19
C LEU A 12 11.20 -19.75 -6.81
N GLU A 13 10.17 -19.58 -6.00
CA GLU A 13 9.28 -20.64 -5.50
C GLU A 13 7.85 -20.14 -5.43
N PRO A 14 6.83 -20.97 -5.57
CA PRO A 14 5.44 -20.56 -5.44
C PRO A 14 5.13 -20.23 -3.98
N THR A 15 4.14 -19.37 -3.74
CA THR A 15 3.66 -19.04 -2.38
C THR A 15 3.10 -20.26 -1.66
N GLU A 16 2.44 -21.13 -2.39
CA GLU A 16 1.92 -22.45 -1.96
C GLU A 16 1.94 -23.43 -3.13
N ALA A 17 1.83 -24.72 -2.84
CA ALA A 17 1.82 -25.77 -3.86
C ALA A 17 0.69 -25.53 -4.88
N GLY A 18 1.02 -25.52 -6.16
CA GLY A 18 0.06 -25.29 -7.24
C GLY A 18 -0.11 -23.83 -7.64
N ARG A 19 0.42 -22.89 -6.89
CA ARG A 19 0.40 -21.47 -7.24
C ARG A 19 1.41 -21.14 -8.33
N PRO A 20 1.21 -20.04 -9.09
CA PRO A 20 2.16 -19.61 -10.09
C PRO A 20 3.48 -19.11 -9.46
N LEU A 21 4.55 -19.08 -10.27
CA LEU A 21 5.86 -18.57 -9.87
C LEU A 21 5.95 -17.04 -10.05
N PHE A 22 4.94 -16.31 -9.58
CA PHE A 22 4.89 -14.86 -9.57
C PHE A 22 3.87 -14.35 -8.54
N LEU A 23 3.99 -13.09 -8.13
CA LEU A 23 2.92 -12.38 -7.44
C LEU A 23 1.90 -11.87 -8.48
N ALA A 24 0.61 -12.04 -8.20
CA ALA A 24 -0.48 -11.59 -9.08
C ALA A 24 -1.07 -10.24 -8.60
N ALA A 25 -1.36 -10.12 -7.32
CA ALA A 25 -2.11 -9.01 -6.72
C ALA A 25 -1.20 -8.13 -5.85
N ALA A 26 -0.21 -7.46 -6.46
CA ALA A 26 0.73 -6.61 -5.73
C ALA A 26 0.07 -5.29 -5.32
N SER A 27 -0.07 -5.06 -4.00
CA SER A 27 -0.83 -3.95 -3.42
C SER A 27 0.06 -2.85 -2.82
N GLY A 28 1.11 -3.18 -2.07
CA GLY A 28 2.00 -2.19 -1.45
C GLY A 28 3.47 -2.39 -1.79
N LEU A 29 4.22 -1.29 -1.93
CA LEU A 29 5.63 -1.29 -2.35
C LEU A 29 6.50 -0.41 -1.46
N VAL A 30 7.58 -0.97 -0.91
CA VAL A 30 8.67 -0.20 -0.28
C VAL A 30 10.01 -0.52 -0.95
N SER A 31 10.73 0.53 -1.35
CA SER A 31 12.11 0.42 -1.86
C SER A 31 13.09 0.95 -0.81
N ILE A 32 14.01 0.09 -0.34
CA ILE A 32 15.04 0.46 0.63
C ILE A 32 16.37 -0.26 0.33
N GLY A 33 17.47 0.49 0.26
CA GLY A 33 18.76 -0.07 -0.14
C GLY A 33 18.67 -0.74 -1.51
N ASP A 34 19.09 -1.99 -1.57
CA ASP A 34 19.00 -2.82 -2.77
C ASP A 34 17.70 -3.64 -2.87
N TYR A 35 16.79 -3.48 -1.91
CA TYR A 35 15.58 -4.30 -1.81
C TYR A 35 14.34 -3.57 -2.30
N LEU A 36 13.44 -4.33 -2.92
CA LEU A 36 12.05 -4.01 -3.15
C LEU A 36 11.21 -5.00 -2.37
N TYR A 37 10.40 -4.50 -1.47
CA TYR A 37 9.46 -5.26 -0.68
C TYR A 37 8.05 -5.03 -1.21
N VAL A 38 7.33 -6.11 -1.46
CA VAL A 38 5.99 -6.06 -2.05
C VAL A 38 5.05 -6.95 -1.24
N VAL A 39 3.97 -6.39 -0.73
CA VAL A 39 2.83 -7.18 -0.24
C VAL A 39 1.87 -7.45 -1.39
N ALA A 40 1.17 -8.56 -1.31
CA ALA A 40 0.08 -8.91 -2.20
C ALA A 40 -1.17 -9.25 -1.35
N ASP A 41 -2.31 -8.76 -1.76
CA ASP A 41 -3.55 -8.85 -0.98
C ASP A 41 -4.00 -10.29 -0.74
N ASP A 42 -3.71 -11.17 -1.69
CA ASP A 42 -4.11 -12.57 -1.71
C ASP A 42 -3.05 -13.54 -1.15
N GLU A 43 -2.00 -13.02 -0.47
CA GLU A 43 -0.87 -13.82 0.00
C GLU A 43 -0.55 -13.64 1.49
N ASN A 44 -0.09 -14.75 2.13
CA ASN A 44 0.48 -14.73 3.48
C ASN A 44 1.99 -14.42 3.47
N HIS A 45 2.52 -13.97 2.35
CA HIS A 45 3.94 -13.74 2.14
C HIS A 45 4.22 -12.33 1.64
N LEU A 46 5.40 -11.83 1.99
CA LEU A 46 6.02 -10.65 1.41
C LEU A 46 6.96 -11.10 0.28
N GLY A 47 6.85 -10.49 -0.88
CA GLY A 47 7.81 -10.65 -1.95
C GLY A 47 9.04 -9.78 -1.69
N ILE A 48 10.24 -10.35 -1.85
CA ILE A 48 11.53 -9.66 -1.73
C ILE A 48 12.25 -9.75 -3.06
N PHE A 49 12.47 -8.61 -3.70
CA PHE A 49 13.16 -8.52 -4.99
C PHE A 49 14.42 -7.66 -4.86
N LEU A 50 15.40 -7.91 -5.70
CA LEU A 50 16.55 -7.02 -5.83
C LEU A 50 16.24 -5.91 -6.84
N ARG A 51 16.45 -4.66 -6.43
CA ARG A 51 16.11 -3.46 -7.20
C ARG A 51 16.86 -3.41 -8.54
N ASN A 52 18.16 -3.69 -8.50
CA ASN A 52 19.05 -3.52 -9.66
C ASN A 52 19.31 -4.83 -10.41
N GLN A 53 18.58 -5.91 -10.10
CA GLN A 53 18.76 -7.22 -10.73
C GLN A 53 17.40 -7.80 -11.15
N PRO A 54 17.25 -8.24 -12.39
CA PRO A 54 15.98 -8.81 -12.88
C PRO A 54 15.79 -10.29 -12.48
N THR A 55 16.46 -10.75 -11.42
CA THR A 55 16.33 -12.11 -10.91
C THR A 55 14.98 -12.31 -10.21
N PRO A 56 14.36 -13.50 -10.28
CA PRO A 56 13.16 -13.81 -9.54
C PRO A 56 13.30 -13.51 -8.05
N GLY A 57 12.19 -13.05 -7.43
CA GLY A 57 12.13 -12.70 -6.02
C GLY A 57 12.10 -13.92 -5.10
N ARG A 58 12.31 -13.67 -3.83
CA ARG A 58 12.14 -14.64 -2.74
C ARG A 58 10.90 -14.30 -1.92
N LEU A 59 10.35 -15.28 -1.24
CA LEU A 59 9.23 -15.11 -0.33
C LEU A 59 9.70 -15.01 1.12
N PHE A 60 9.02 -14.16 1.89
CA PHE A 60 9.15 -14.09 3.33
C PHE A 60 7.76 -14.25 3.95
N ARG A 61 7.56 -15.33 4.73
CA ARG A 61 6.25 -15.63 5.31
C ARG A 61 5.90 -14.62 6.41
N LEU A 62 4.76 -13.96 6.26
CA LEU A 62 4.21 -13.00 7.22
C LEU A 62 3.28 -13.66 8.22
N LEU A 63 2.36 -14.51 7.75
CA LEU A 63 1.37 -15.21 8.57
C LEU A 63 1.53 -16.72 8.45
N LYS A 64 1.20 -17.42 9.53
CA LYS A 64 1.18 -18.88 9.56
C LYS A 64 -0.06 -19.44 8.84
N GLY A 65 0.10 -20.62 8.27
CA GLY A 65 -0.95 -21.33 7.54
C GLY A 65 -0.95 -21.01 6.05
N ASP A 66 -1.56 -21.88 5.29
CA ASP A 66 -1.69 -21.74 3.83
C ASP A 66 -3.11 -21.26 3.50
N LEU A 67 -3.24 -20.53 2.42
CA LEU A 67 -4.53 -20.05 1.93
C LEU A 67 -5.13 -21.08 0.96
N PRO A 68 -6.46 -21.17 0.87
CA PRO A 68 -7.11 -22.04 -0.11
C PRO A 68 -6.69 -21.71 -1.54
N ASP A 69 -6.55 -22.71 -2.39
CA ASP A 69 -6.24 -22.52 -3.81
C ASP A 69 -7.46 -22.01 -4.60
N HIS A 70 -8.66 -22.43 -4.20
CA HIS A 70 -9.86 -22.02 -4.89
C HIS A 70 -10.11 -20.51 -4.74
N PRO A 71 -10.22 -19.73 -5.83
CA PRO A 71 -10.23 -18.26 -5.77
C PRO A 71 -11.28 -17.67 -4.82
N LYS A 72 -12.50 -18.19 -4.82
CA LYS A 72 -13.59 -17.72 -3.95
C LYS A 72 -13.29 -17.98 -2.47
N GLU A 73 -12.71 -19.13 -2.14
CA GLU A 73 -12.34 -19.47 -0.76
C GLU A 73 -11.13 -18.63 -0.32
N ARG A 74 -10.14 -18.46 -1.21
CA ARG A 74 -8.98 -17.58 -0.97
C ARG A 74 -9.43 -16.16 -0.68
N LYS A 75 -10.31 -15.57 -1.50
CA LYS A 75 -10.89 -14.23 -1.30
C LYS A 75 -11.60 -14.10 0.06
N ALA A 76 -12.22 -15.18 0.56
CA ALA A 76 -12.87 -15.18 1.87
C ALA A 76 -11.92 -15.29 3.06
N HIS A 77 -10.68 -15.77 2.87
CA HIS A 77 -9.71 -16.06 3.94
C HIS A 77 -8.42 -15.24 3.86
N LYS A 78 -8.15 -14.59 2.71
CA LYS A 78 -6.93 -13.80 2.52
C LYS A 78 -6.76 -12.74 3.60
N PRO A 79 -5.52 -12.43 4.01
CA PRO A 79 -5.24 -11.39 5.00
C PRO A 79 -5.54 -9.99 4.47
N ASP A 80 -5.61 -9.84 3.14
CA ASP A 80 -5.90 -8.58 2.45
C ASP A 80 -4.87 -7.50 2.80
N PHE A 81 -3.58 -7.85 2.69
CA PHE A 81 -2.51 -6.89 2.90
C PHE A 81 -2.44 -5.89 1.75
N GLU A 82 -2.99 -4.71 1.98
CA GLU A 82 -3.03 -3.62 1.02
C GLU A 82 -1.92 -2.58 1.28
N VAL A 83 -1.47 -2.48 2.52
CA VAL A 83 -0.52 -1.46 2.96
C VAL A 83 0.85 -2.05 3.19
N LEU A 84 1.88 -1.38 2.67
CA LEU A 84 3.27 -1.57 3.10
C LEU A 84 3.96 -0.22 3.25
N THR A 85 4.39 0.14 4.46
CA THR A 85 5.09 1.40 4.70
C THR A 85 6.36 1.22 5.52
N LEU A 86 7.30 2.16 5.38
CA LEU A 86 8.55 2.20 6.13
C LEU A 86 8.39 3.12 7.34
N LEU A 87 8.55 2.55 8.55
CA LEU A 87 8.61 3.30 9.79
C LEU A 87 10.05 3.78 10.06
N PRO A 88 10.23 4.97 10.70
CA PRO A 88 11.54 5.47 11.09
C PRO A 88 12.18 4.59 12.19
N THR A 89 13.32 4.99 12.70
CA THR A 89 13.97 4.35 13.86
C THR A 89 13.16 4.56 15.13
N PHE A 90 12.93 3.50 15.90
CA PHE A 90 12.21 3.56 17.18
C PHE A 90 12.47 2.31 18.04
N GLY A 91 12.36 2.43 19.34
CA GLY A 91 12.43 1.32 20.29
C GLY A 91 13.59 0.34 20.01
N HIS A 92 13.25 -0.90 19.68
CA HIS A 92 14.21 -1.95 19.35
C HIS A 92 14.51 -2.06 17.85
N TYR A 93 14.07 -1.09 17.04
CA TYR A 93 14.24 -1.04 15.58
C TYR A 93 15.17 0.12 15.17
N PRO A 94 16.50 0.00 15.38
CA PRO A 94 17.47 1.09 15.15
C PRO A 94 17.61 1.49 13.69
N ASN A 95 17.17 0.63 12.76
CA ASN A 95 17.19 0.92 11.32
C ASN A 95 15.78 1.03 10.73
N GLY A 96 14.77 1.26 11.59
CA GLY A 96 13.37 1.28 11.18
C GLY A 96 12.77 -0.11 11.01
N ALA A 97 11.54 -0.14 10.54
CA ALA A 97 10.79 -1.37 10.32
C ALA A 97 9.82 -1.22 9.14
N LEU A 98 9.50 -2.32 8.47
CA LEU A 98 8.35 -2.39 7.57
C LEU A 98 7.10 -2.67 8.38
N LEU A 99 6.02 -1.95 8.07
CA LEU A 99 4.68 -2.18 8.61
C LEU A 99 3.75 -2.55 7.45
N ALA A 100 3.25 -3.79 7.46
CA ALA A 100 2.20 -4.25 6.57
C ALA A 100 0.86 -4.24 7.32
N LEU A 101 -0.22 -3.76 6.68
CA LEU A 101 -1.55 -3.71 7.28
C LEU A 101 -2.58 -4.33 6.34
N GLY A 102 -3.53 -5.08 6.92
CA GLY A 102 -4.72 -5.52 6.19
C GLY A 102 -5.69 -4.37 5.97
N SER A 103 -6.56 -4.48 4.97
CA SER A 103 -7.51 -3.43 4.56
C SER A 103 -8.52 -3.02 5.62
N GLY A 104 -8.81 -3.89 6.60
CA GLY A 104 -9.84 -3.64 7.62
C GLY A 104 -11.28 -3.93 7.16
N SER A 105 -11.51 -4.24 5.89
CA SER A 105 -12.84 -4.45 5.31
C SER A 105 -13.62 -5.65 5.90
N LYS A 106 -12.94 -6.55 6.63
CA LYS A 106 -13.50 -7.69 7.38
C LYS A 106 -12.72 -7.90 8.68
N LYS A 107 -13.36 -8.45 9.71
CA LYS A 107 -12.72 -8.66 11.03
C LYS A 107 -11.42 -9.47 10.99
N HIS A 108 -11.30 -10.50 10.13
CA HIS A 108 -10.07 -11.28 10.00
C HIS A 108 -8.93 -10.50 9.30
N ARG A 109 -9.22 -9.34 8.70
CA ARG A 109 -8.29 -8.39 8.08
C ARG A 109 -7.84 -7.27 9.04
N HIS A 110 -8.26 -7.31 10.31
CA HIS A 110 -7.87 -6.38 11.37
C HIS A 110 -6.52 -6.76 11.98
N ARG A 111 -5.54 -7.04 11.14
CA ARG A 111 -4.19 -7.39 11.59
C ARG A 111 -3.13 -6.76 10.71
N GLY A 112 -2.01 -6.42 11.34
CA GLY A 112 -0.81 -6.00 10.66
C GLY A 112 0.38 -6.89 11.01
N VAL A 113 1.49 -6.64 10.36
CA VAL A 113 2.78 -7.31 10.61
C VAL A 113 3.89 -6.26 10.63
N LEU A 114 4.71 -6.30 11.68
CA LEU A 114 5.90 -5.47 11.83
C LEU A 114 7.16 -6.30 11.62
N LEU A 115 8.10 -5.79 10.81
CA LEU A 115 9.36 -6.45 10.45
C LEU A 115 10.52 -5.47 10.63
N GLY A 116 11.42 -5.75 11.56
CA GLY A 116 12.63 -4.95 11.77
C GLY A 116 13.65 -5.10 10.64
N LEU A 117 14.41 -4.04 10.41
CA LEU A 117 15.40 -3.96 9.34
C LEU A 117 16.83 -3.90 9.89
N ALA A 118 17.76 -4.50 9.16
CA ALA A 118 19.19 -4.32 9.30
C ALA A 118 19.64 -3.03 8.63
N ALA A 119 20.89 -2.63 8.86
CA ALA A 119 21.45 -1.38 8.32
C ALA A 119 21.53 -1.35 6.77
N ASP A 120 21.57 -2.48 6.12
CA ASP A 120 21.54 -2.63 4.66
C ASP A 120 20.10 -2.66 4.08
N GLY A 121 19.08 -2.59 4.95
CA GLY A 121 17.68 -2.66 4.60
C GLY A 121 17.10 -4.08 4.54
N ALA A 122 17.89 -5.12 4.82
CA ALA A 122 17.38 -6.50 4.88
C ALA A 122 16.50 -6.72 6.12
N ILE A 123 15.46 -7.56 5.99
CA ILE A 123 14.65 -7.99 7.15
C ILE A 123 15.54 -8.82 8.10
N ASN A 124 15.55 -8.47 9.39
CA ASN A 124 16.37 -9.12 10.41
C ASN A 124 15.60 -9.62 11.63
N THR A 125 14.29 -9.53 11.63
CA THR A 125 13.43 -10.02 12.71
C THR A 125 12.41 -11.04 12.20
N SER A 126 11.86 -11.84 13.11
CA SER A 126 10.64 -12.60 12.84
C SER A 126 9.43 -11.65 12.76
N PRO A 127 8.35 -12.03 12.03
CA PRO A 127 7.13 -11.25 11.97
C PRO A 127 6.51 -11.06 13.36
N LEU A 128 6.21 -9.81 13.71
CA LEU A 128 5.44 -9.46 14.89
C LEU A 128 4.03 -9.08 14.46
N ILE A 129 3.03 -9.82 14.94
CA ILE A 129 1.62 -9.57 14.59
C ILE A 129 1.12 -8.37 15.39
N ILE A 130 0.43 -7.47 14.70
CA ILE A 130 -0.17 -6.25 15.25
C ILE A 130 -1.68 -6.37 15.19
N ASP A 131 -2.35 -6.14 16.31
CA ASP A 131 -3.81 -6.06 16.38
C ASP A 131 -4.28 -4.67 15.98
N LEU A 132 -5.10 -4.60 14.93
CA LEU A 132 -5.69 -3.37 14.41
C LEU A 132 -7.18 -3.22 14.81
N SER A 133 -7.75 -4.21 15.51
CA SER A 133 -9.18 -4.21 15.86
C SER A 133 -9.60 -2.95 16.62
N PRO A 134 -8.84 -2.44 17.62
CA PRO A 134 -9.27 -1.26 18.37
C PRO A 134 -9.32 0.02 17.51
N LEU A 135 -8.43 0.12 16.50
CA LEU A 135 -8.42 1.23 15.55
C LEU A 135 -9.53 1.06 14.50
N TYR A 136 -9.58 -0.10 13.85
CA TYR A 136 -10.46 -0.34 12.71
C TYR A 136 -11.94 -0.42 13.07
N GLU A 137 -12.29 -0.96 14.24
CA GLU A 137 -13.66 -0.94 14.74
C GLU A 137 -14.16 0.50 14.95
N LYS A 138 -13.28 1.39 15.41
CA LYS A 138 -13.62 2.80 15.55
C LYS A 138 -13.73 3.53 14.22
N LEU A 139 -12.83 3.25 13.28
CA LEU A 139 -12.89 3.82 11.92
C LEU A 139 -14.13 3.34 11.16
N ALA A 140 -14.58 2.11 11.39
CA ALA A 140 -15.82 1.57 10.80
C ALA A 140 -17.11 2.27 11.32
N GLU A 141 -17.06 3.00 12.44
CA GLU A 141 -18.16 3.89 12.85
C GLU A 141 -18.22 5.16 11.97
N HIS A 142 -17.08 5.55 11.37
CA HIS A 142 -16.97 6.74 10.53
C HIS A 142 -17.13 6.43 9.04
N PHE A 143 -16.59 5.29 8.60
CA PHE A 143 -16.64 4.84 7.18
C PHE A 143 -17.57 3.64 7.06
N ALA A 144 -18.64 3.78 6.26
CA ALA A 144 -19.60 2.71 6.01
C ALA A 144 -18.96 1.47 5.36
N ASP A 145 -17.93 1.67 4.55
CA ASP A 145 -17.12 0.64 3.92
C ASP A 145 -15.64 0.96 4.18
N LEU A 146 -15.13 0.49 5.32
CA LEU A 146 -13.72 0.69 5.68
C LEU A 146 -12.83 -0.13 4.76
N ASN A 147 -11.89 0.55 4.11
CA ASN A 147 -10.93 -0.06 3.19
C ASN A 147 -9.62 0.72 3.18
N ILE A 148 -8.66 0.32 4.02
CA ILE A 148 -7.36 0.97 4.13
C ILE A 148 -6.44 0.36 3.07
N GLU A 149 -6.05 1.17 2.09
CA GLU A 149 -5.29 0.73 0.90
C GLU A 149 -3.85 1.23 0.87
N GLY A 150 -3.53 2.29 1.64
CA GLY A 150 -2.18 2.83 1.66
C GLY A 150 -1.80 3.40 3.01
N ALA A 151 -0.50 3.61 3.23
CA ALA A 151 0.01 4.38 4.34
C ALA A 151 1.36 5.01 4.03
N PHE A 152 1.61 6.17 4.61
CA PHE A 152 2.90 6.84 4.55
C PHE A 152 3.23 7.52 5.88
N VAL A 153 4.51 7.84 6.06
CA VAL A 153 5.01 8.47 7.29
C VAL A 153 5.63 9.81 6.94
N ASP A 154 5.14 10.85 7.60
CA ASP A 154 5.74 12.17 7.67
C ASP A 154 5.95 12.55 9.15
N ALA A 155 5.38 13.64 9.64
CA ALA A 155 5.27 13.93 11.07
C ALA A 155 4.23 13.03 11.78
N TYR A 156 3.44 12.30 11.01
CA TYR A 156 2.36 11.43 11.42
C TYR A 156 2.52 10.05 10.77
N LEU A 157 1.84 9.04 11.31
CA LEU A 157 1.51 7.83 10.56
C LEU A 157 0.16 8.09 9.88
N ASN A 158 0.17 8.20 8.56
CA ASN A 158 -1.01 8.48 7.77
C ASN A 158 -1.53 7.19 7.14
N LEU A 159 -2.84 6.91 7.27
CA LEU A 159 -3.51 5.80 6.59
C LEU A 159 -4.44 6.37 5.52
N LEU A 160 -4.52 5.72 4.37
CA LEU A 160 -5.41 6.10 3.29
C LEU A 160 -6.64 5.18 3.25
N GLN A 161 -7.80 5.77 3.48
CA GLN A 161 -9.10 5.16 3.21
C GLN A 161 -9.40 5.31 1.72
N ARG A 162 -9.64 4.20 1.04
CA ARG A 162 -10.11 4.17 -0.34
C ARG A 162 -11.64 4.33 -0.39
N GLY A 163 -12.11 5.26 -1.23
CA GLY A 163 -13.52 5.36 -1.59
C GLY A 163 -13.95 4.32 -2.62
N ASN A 164 -15.22 4.40 -3.01
CA ASN A 164 -15.82 3.66 -4.13
C ASN A 164 -16.97 4.48 -4.74
N LYS A 165 -17.79 3.90 -5.63
CA LYS A 165 -18.92 4.60 -6.27
C LYS A 165 -20.14 4.78 -5.38
N ALA A 166 -20.21 4.18 -4.21
CA ALA A 166 -21.34 4.37 -3.30
C ALA A 166 -21.46 5.84 -2.85
N VAL A 167 -22.70 6.33 -2.69
CA VAL A 167 -23.00 7.75 -2.39
C VAL A 167 -22.29 8.26 -1.14
N ASP A 168 -22.16 7.40 -0.11
CA ASP A 168 -21.57 7.76 1.18
C ASP A 168 -20.08 7.33 1.28
N SER A 169 -19.48 6.90 0.18
CA SER A 169 -18.07 6.50 0.16
C SER A 169 -17.17 7.69 -0.16
N GLN A 170 -16.02 7.76 0.51
CA GLN A 170 -15.08 8.87 0.35
C GLN A 170 -13.64 8.42 0.50
N ASN A 171 -12.76 9.07 -0.22
CA ASN A 171 -11.33 9.00 0.07
C ASN A 171 -11.00 9.84 1.30
N ALA A 172 -10.12 9.33 2.16
CA ALA A 172 -9.63 10.11 3.28
C ALA A 172 -8.19 9.77 3.65
N CYS A 173 -7.49 10.75 4.21
CA CYS A 173 -6.23 10.56 4.92
C CYS A 173 -6.51 10.64 6.42
N ILE A 174 -6.20 9.56 7.15
CA ILE A 174 -6.39 9.41 8.57
C ILE A 174 -5.03 9.60 9.24
N ARG A 175 -4.86 10.68 9.99
CA ARG A 175 -3.61 11.00 10.70
C ARG A 175 -3.59 10.40 12.08
N LEU A 176 -2.56 9.60 12.35
CA LEU A 176 -2.29 9.03 13.67
C LEU A 176 -1.05 9.70 14.28
N ASP A 177 -1.05 9.89 15.61
CA ASP A 177 0.13 10.33 16.34
C ASP A 177 1.27 9.31 16.16
N LEU A 178 2.31 9.69 15.42
CA LEU A 178 3.41 8.80 15.08
C LEU A 178 4.15 8.31 16.33
N ALA A 179 4.47 9.21 17.27
CA ALA A 179 5.24 8.85 18.46
C ALA A 179 4.49 7.86 19.35
N GLN A 180 3.20 8.08 19.54
CA GLN A 180 2.35 7.16 20.29
C GLN A 180 2.12 5.85 19.52
N ALA A 181 1.97 5.89 18.18
CA ALA A 181 1.84 4.68 17.36
C ALA A 181 3.10 3.81 17.45
N LEU A 182 4.30 4.38 17.34
CA LEU A 182 5.58 3.67 17.48
C LEU A 182 5.72 3.04 18.88
N THR A 183 5.31 3.75 19.92
CA THR A 183 5.25 3.20 21.30
C THR A 183 4.27 2.05 21.40
N ALA A 184 3.06 2.20 20.86
CA ALA A 184 2.03 1.19 20.88
C ALA A 184 2.43 -0.10 20.14
N LEU A 185 3.12 0.04 18.99
CA LEU A 185 3.66 -1.10 18.24
C LEU A 185 4.67 -1.92 19.05
N THR A 186 5.50 -1.28 19.86
CA THR A 186 6.51 -1.97 20.67
C THR A 186 5.95 -2.54 21.97
N GLU A 187 5.11 -1.81 22.68
CA GLU A 187 4.66 -2.16 24.02
C GLU A 187 3.38 -2.99 24.03
N ARG A 188 2.44 -2.68 23.12
CA ARG A 188 1.11 -3.29 23.10
C ARG A 188 0.87 -4.22 21.92
N GLN A 189 1.70 -4.14 20.88
CA GLN A 189 1.52 -4.83 19.60
C GLN A 189 0.11 -4.58 19.00
N SER A 190 -0.38 -3.35 19.16
CA SER A 190 -1.73 -2.96 18.75
C SER A 190 -1.75 -1.46 18.44
N LEU A 191 -2.59 -1.06 17.47
CA LEU A 191 -2.93 0.34 17.23
C LEU A 191 -4.36 0.60 17.69
N GLY A 192 -4.53 1.63 18.50
CA GLY A 192 -5.82 1.99 19.08
C GLY A 192 -6.43 3.26 18.48
N SER A 193 -7.71 3.48 18.72
CA SER A 193 -8.45 4.65 18.23
C SER A 193 -8.01 5.97 18.87
N GLU A 194 -7.37 5.91 20.04
CA GLU A 194 -6.79 7.07 20.72
C GLU A 194 -5.65 7.74 19.95
N LEU A 195 -5.08 7.03 18.98
CA LEU A 195 -4.02 7.55 18.12
C LEU A 195 -4.52 8.50 17.04
N VAL A 196 -5.83 8.47 16.72
CA VAL A 196 -6.41 9.26 15.62
C VAL A 196 -6.45 10.74 16.02
N LEU A 197 -5.72 11.57 15.28
CA LEU A 197 -5.66 13.01 15.46
C LEU A 197 -6.62 13.76 14.53
N ALA A 198 -6.74 13.31 13.28
CA ALA A 198 -7.58 13.96 12.27
C ALA A 198 -7.95 12.99 11.15
N ILE A 199 -9.06 13.28 10.49
CA ILE A 199 -9.51 12.63 9.26
C ILE A 199 -9.77 13.74 8.24
N HIS A 200 -9.06 13.69 7.10
CA HIS A 200 -9.19 14.65 6.01
C HIS A 200 -9.74 13.95 4.77
N SER A 201 -10.93 14.33 4.32
CA SER A 201 -11.53 13.79 3.09
C SER A 201 -10.95 14.47 1.86
N TYR A 202 -10.84 13.70 0.76
CA TYR A 202 -10.33 14.18 -0.53
C TYR A 202 -11.30 13.83 -1.66
N ASP A 203 -11.56 14.81 -2.51
CA ASP A 203 -12.16 14.60 -3.82
C ASP A 203 -11.05 14.64 -4.88
N LEU A 204 -10.77 13.49 -5.48
CA LEU A 204 -9.75 13.36 -6.54
C LEU A 204 -10.33 13.51 -7.93
N GLY A 205 -11.64 13.83 -8.04
CA GLY A 205 -12.36 13.85 -9.29
C GLY A 205 -12.77 12.46 -9.78
N ALA A 206 -13.21 12.40 -11.05
CA ALA A 206 -13.74 11.17 -11.64
C ALA A 206 -13.34 11.02 -13.11
N VAL A 207 -13.24 9.78 -13.58
CA VAL A 207 -13.04 9.43 -15.00
C VAL A 207 -14.27 8.69 -15.50
N ALA A 208 -14.90 9.16 -16.56
CA ALA A 208 -16.15 8.61 -17.13
C ALA A 208 -17.26 8.40 -16.06
N GLY A 209 -17.33 9.28 -15.06
CA GLY A 209 -18.32 9.21 -13.97
C GLY A 209 -17.97 8.23 -12.86
N VAL A 210 -16.79 7.61 -12.89
CA VAL A 210 -16.26 6.74 -11.85
C VAL A 210 -15.24 7.51 -11.03
N PRO A 211 -15.39 7.65 -9.69
CA PRO A 211 -14.48 8.42 -8.86
C PRO A 211 -13.07 7.80 -8.85
N LEU A 212 -12.06 8.66 -8.83
CA LEU A 212 -10.69 8.26 -8.53
C LEU A 212 -10.56 8.01 -7.03
N CYS A 213 -10.06 6.84 -6.65
CA CYS A 213 -9.92 6.42 -5.26
C CYS A 213 -8.48 6.04 -4.97
N PHE A 214 -7.99 6.42 -3.76
CA PHE A 214 -6.61 6.10 -3.33
C PHE A 214 -6.33 4.61 -3.40
N THR A 215 -5.10 4.28 -3.80
CA THR A 215 -4.56 2.92 -3.72
C THR A 215 -3.30 2.87 -2.84
N ASP A 216 -2.36 3.83 -2.93
CA ASP A 216 -1.21 3.92 -2.05
C ASP A 216 -0.64 5.35 -2.04
N ALA A 217 0.30 5.63 -1.13
CA ALA A 217 1.06 6.88 -1.12
C ALA A 217 2.45 6.74 -0.49
N THR A 218 3.30 7.70 -0.84
CA THR A 218 4.64 7.83 -0.28
C THR A 218 4.98 9.29 -0.04
N THR A 219 5.69 9.60 1.07
CA THR A 219 6.11 10.96 1.40
C THR A 219 7.34 11.38 0.60
N LEU A 220 7.49 12.69 0.40
CA LEU A 220 8.65 13.33 -0.18
C LEU A 220 9.43 14.12 0.88
N PRO A 221 10.73 14.41 0.66
CA PRO A 221 11.57 15.08 1.66
C PRO A 221 11.11 16.49 2.05
N ASP A 222 10.32 17.18 1.22
CA ASP A 222 9.73 18.49 1.50
C ASP A 222 8.43 18.44 2.31
N GLY A 223 7.96 17.23 2.65
CA GLY A 223 6.72 16.98 3.38
C GLY A 223 5.47 16.92 2.51
N SER A 224 5.58 17.15 1.19
CA SER A 224 4.53 16.76 0.25
C SER A 224 4.48 15.23 0.10
N TRP A 225 3.41 14.69 -0.48
CA TRP A 225 3.29 13.26 -0.72
C TRP A 225 2.67 12.95 -2.08
N ILE A 226 3.16 11.88 -2.68
CA ILE A 226 2.65 11.34 -3.95
C ILE A 226 1.73 10.20 -3.63
N PHE A 227 0.62 10.10 -4.36
CA PHE A 227 -0.31 8.98 -4.27
C PHE A 227 -0.57 8.37 -5.65
N SER A 228 -0.94 7.10 -5.63
CA SER A 228 -1.63 6.42 -6.71
C SER A 228 -3.12 6.36 -6.44
N ALA A 229 -3.91 6.33 -7.52
CA ALA A 229 -5.36 6.20 -7.45
C ALA A 229 -5.88 5.41 -8.66
N ALA A 230 -7.02 4.73 -8.46
CA ALA A 230 -7.73 4.01 -9.51
C ALA A 230 -9.19 4.46 -9.58
N ALA A 231 -9.71 4.62 -10.80
CA ALA A 231 -11.14 4.76 -11.07
C ALA A 231 -11.68 3.37 -11.42
N GLU A 232 -12.22 2.69 -10.43
CA GLU A 232 -12.76 1.33 -10.55
C GLU A 232 -14.27 1.33 -10.38
N ALA A 233 -15.01 0.74 -11.32
CA ALA A 233 -16.45 0.82 -11.38
C ALA A 233 -17.12 -0.17 -10.40
N THR A 234 -16.90 0.02 -9.10
CA THR A 234 -17.48 -0.79 -8.02
C THR A 234 -18.17 0.07 -6.96
N ASP A 235 -19.24 -0.47 -6.35
CA ASP A 235 -20.00 0.19 -5.28
C ASP A 235 -19.62 -0.34 -3.88
N ASN A 236 -18.59 -1.19 -3.77
CA ASN A 236 -18.14 -1.74 -2.49
C ASN A 236 -16.68 -2.25 -2.58
N SER A 237 -16.05 -2.43 -1.42
CA SER A 237 -14.67 -2.92 -1.26
C SER A 237 -14.47 -4.43 -1.50
N TYR A 238 -15.52 -5.18 -1.83
CA TYR A 238 -15.43 -6.65 -1.97
C TYR A 238 -15.47 -7.14 -3.42
N ALA A 239 -16.18 -6.42 -4.29
CA ALA A 239 -16.32 -6.78 -5.70
C ALA A 239 -15.37 -5.95 -6.56
N ASP A 240 -14.55 -6.61 -7.36
CA ASP A 240 -13.69 -5.97 -8.34
C ASP A 240 -14.57 -5.37 -9.45
N GLY A 241 -14.25 -4.15 -9.90
CA GLY A 241 -14.94 -3.43 -10.95
C GLY A 241 -14.10 -3.28 -12.22
N GLU A 242 -14.69 -2.75 -13.27
CA GLU A 242 -13.92 -2.39 -14.46
C GLU A 242 -13.01 -1.19 -14.17
N LEU A 243 -11.71 -1.33 -14.43
CA LEU A 243 -10.75 -0.22 -14.34
C LEU A 243 -10.97 0.77 -15.49
N MET A 244 -11.41 1.98 -15.15
CA MET A 244 -11.59 3.06 -16.13
C MET A 244 -10.30 3.84 -16.36
N ALA A 245 -9.51 4.07 -15.32
CA ALA A 245 -8.21 4.74 -15.39
C ALA A 245 -7.44 4.54 -14.08
N ALA A 246 -6.11 4.68 -14.14
CA ALA A 246 -5.26 4.95 -12.99
C ALA A 246 -4.88 6.43 -12.96
N ALA A 247 -4.38 6.92 -11.83
CA ALA A 247 -3.84 8.26 -11.70
C ALA A 247 -2.66 8.30 -10.74
N LEU A 248 -1.79 9.28 -10.93
CA LEU A 248 -0.76 9.68 -9.97
C LEU A 248 -0.99 11.15 -9.61
N GLY A 249 -0.95 11.49 -8.33
CA GLY A 249 -1.15 12.85 -7.88
C GLY A 249 -0.18 13.25 -6.78
N VAL A 250 -0.15 14.54 -6.49
CA VAL A 250 0.68 15.16 -5.45
C VAL A 250 -0.21 16.01 -4.55
N ILE A 251 -0.05 15.82 -3.25
CA ILE A 251 -0.65 16.67 -2.24
C ILE A 251 0.48 17.41 -1.51
N ASN A 252 0.34 18.73 -1.39
CA ASN A 252 1.33 19.59 -0.75
C ASN A 252 1.27 19.51 0.79
N THR A 253 2.17 20.21 1.46
CA THR A 253 2.24 20.27 2.93
C THR A 253 1.02 20.93 3.59
N GLN A 254 0.22 21.69 2.84
CA GLN A 254 -1.04 22.29 3.28
C GLN A 254 -2.22 21.31 3.16
N GLY A 255 -2.02 20.14 2.54
CA GLY A 255 -3.06 19.15 2.28
C GLY A 255 -3.87 19.43 1.02
N GLU A 256 -3.33 20.21 0.09
CA GLU A 256 -4.00 20.58 -1.17
C GLU A 256 -3.50 19.70 -2.32
N LEU A 257 -4.42 19.29 -3.19
CA LEU A 257 -4.10 18.58 -4.42
C LEU A 257 -3.49 19.56 -5.44
N VAL A 258 -2.18 19.47 -5.67
CA VAL A 258 -1.44 20.40 -6.54
C VAL A 258 -1.08 19.81 -7.89
N ASN A 259 -1.12 18.49 -8.04
CA ASN A 259 -0.91 17.81 -9.32
C ASN A 259 -1.77 16.55 -9.37
N LEU A 260 -2.37 16.29 -10.53
CA LEU A 260 -3.07 15.04 -10.84
C LEU A 260 -2.87 14.70 -12.31
N THR A 261 -2.26 13.56 -12.57
CA THR A 261 -2.08 13.04 -13.93
C THR A 261 -2.87 11.76 -14.06
N VAL A 262 -3.94 11.81 -14.84
CA VAL A 262 -4.71 10.62 -15.20
C VAL A 262 -3.92 9.81 -16.23
N LEU A 263 -3.80 8.51 -15.98
CA LEU A 263 -3.18 7.52 -16.83
C LEU A 263 -4.26 6.73 -17.58
N ASP A 264 -3.86 5.89 -18.53
CA ASP A 264 -4.77 4.93 -19.15
C ASP A 264 -5.19 3.80 -18.19
N ASN A 265 -6.11 2.94 -18.63
CA ASN A 265 -6.59 1.78 -17.88
C ASN A 265 -5.78 0.50 -18.12
N ARG A 266 -4.56 0.60 -18.64
CA ARG A 266 -3.71 -0.55 -18.95
C ARG A 266 -3.23 -1.26 -17.69
N TYR A 267 -2.97 -0.46 -16.66
CA TYR A 267 -2.42 -0.95 -15.39
C TYR A 267 -3.20 -0.36 -14.22
N LYS A 268 -3.73 -1.22 -13.37
CA LYS A 268 -4.22 -0.83 -12.04
C LYS A 268 -3.00 -0.68 -11.13
N ILE A 269 -2.65 0.55 -10.82
CA ILE A 269 -1.50 0.87 -9.98
C ILE A 269 -1.96 0.83 -8.53
N GLU A 270 -1.32 -0.04 -7.74
CA GLU A 270 -1.70 -0.27 -6.35
C GLU A 270 -0.61 0.17 -5.36
N GLY A 271 0.67 -0.01 -5.67
CA GLY A 271 1.76 0.43 -4.79
C GLY A 271 2.66 1.46 -5.43
N VAL A 272 3.15 2.44 -4.64
CA VAL A 272 4.05 3.50 -5.08
C VAL A 272 5.23 3.70 -4.14
N SER A 273 6.43 3.79 -4.70
CA SER A 273 7.64 4.22 -3.99
C SER A 273 8.32 5.34 -4.76
N ALA A 274 8.76 6.40 -4.08
CA ALA A 274 9.34 7.59 -4.69
C ALA A 274 10.75 7.86 -4.21
N LYS A 275 11.58 8.39 -5.12
CA LYS A 275 12.92 8.89 -4.82
C LYS A 275 13.15 10.20 -5.56
N VAL A 276 13.50 11.25 -4.82
CA VAL A 276 13.84 12.54 -5.42
C VAL A 276 15.21 12.47 -6.12
N GLU A 277 15.27 12.94 -7.35
CA GLU A 277 16.47 12.99 -8.21
C GLU A 277 16.57 14.38 -8.86
N GLY A 278 17.25 15.31 -8.18
CA GLY A 278 17.35 16.70 -8.61
C GLY A 278 16.00 17.41 -8.57
N ASN A 279 15.48 17.84 -9.72
CA ASN A 279 14.18 18.50 -9.86
C ASN A 279 13.08 17.56 -10.38
N SER A 280 13.31 16.25 -10.29
CA SER A 280 12.33 15.23 -10.64
C SER A 280 12.20 14.20 -9.52
N VAL A 281 11.11 13.46 -9.54
CA VAL A 281 10.87 12.31 -8.67
C VAL A 281 10.79 11.06 -9.51
N HIS A 282 11.69 10.13 -9.28
CA HIS A 282 11.63 8.79 -9.85
C HIS A 282 10.64 7.95 -9.05
N LEU A 283 9.67 7.36 -9.73
CA LEU A 283 8.63 6.52 -9.16
C LEU A 283 8.82 5.07 -9.60
N LEU A 284 8.73 4.16 -8.64
CA LEU A 284 8.53 2.74 -8.85
C LEU A 284 7.08 2.41 -8.47
N LEU A 285 6.42 1.62 -9.31
CA LEU A 285 5.01 1.31 -9.17
C LEU A 285 4.80 -0.20 -9.31
N VAL A 286 3.88 -0.78 -8.54
CA VAL A 286 3.43 -2.16 -8.73
C VAL A 286 1.95 -2.18 -9.08
N THR A 287 1.51 -3.27 -9.72
CA THR A 287 0.18 -3.39 -10.28
C THR A 287 -0.55 -4.63 -9.78
N ASP A 288 -1.88 -4.54 -9.72
CA ASP A 288 -2.77 -5.68 -9.68
C ASP A 288 -3.60 -5.72 -10.96
N ALA A 289 -3.72 -6.89 -11.58
CA ALA A 289 -4.52 -7.11 -12.76
C ALA A 289 -5.91 -7.68 -12.44
N ASP A 290 -6.22 -7.90 -11.16
CA ASP A 290 -7.41 -8.62 -10.68
C ASP A 290 -7.58 -10.02 -11.33
N ASP A 291 -6.46 -10.59 -11.80
CA ASP A 291 -6.40 -11.93 -12.42
C ASP A 291 -5.26 -12.75 -11.82
N PRO A 292 -5.56 -13.84 -11.08
CA PRO A 292 -4.54 -14.67 -10.42
C PRO A 292 -3.60 -15.40 -11.41
N ASN A 293 -3.92 -15.39 -12.70
CA ASN A 293 -3.09 -15.98 -13.76
C ASN A 293 -2.18 -14.95 -14.46
N GLN A 294 -2.26 -13.70 -14.06
CA GLN A 294 -1.45 -12.62 -14.63
C GLN A 294 -0.45 -12.10 -13.59
N ALA A 295 0.83 -12.11 -13.96
CA ALA A 295 1.88 -11.58 -13.09
C ALA A 295 1.73 -10.07 -12.88
N ALA A 296 1.83 -9.62 -11.64
CA ALA A 296 2.01 -8.22 -11.32
C ALA A 296 3.28 -7.67 -11.97
N VAL A 297 3.29 -6.38 -12.28
CA VAL A 297 4.35 -5.71 -13.02
C VAL A 297 5.00 -4.64 -12.16
N LEU A 298 6.32 -4.57 -12.18
CA LEU A 298 7.07 -3.41 -11.71
C LEU A 298 7.23 -2.43 -12.87
N LEU A 299 6.75 -1.21 -12.66
CA LEU A 299 6.85 -0.10 -13.59
C LEU A 299 7.73 1.00 -13.01
N GLU A 300 8.26 1.86 -13.88
CA GLU A 300 8.89 3.11 -13.50
C GLU A 300 8.34 4.29 -14.30
N THR A 301 8.43 5.46 -13.70
CA THR A 301 8.17 6.74 -14.36
C THR A 301 8.86 7.88 -13.62
N HIS A 302 8.82 9.09 -14.19
CA HIS A 302 9.35 10.30 -13.57
C HIS A 302 8.29 11.40 -13.54
N LEU A 303 8.20 12.09 -12.42
CA LEU A 303 7.40 13.29 -12.24
C LEU A 303 8.34 14.49 -12.13
N ASN A 304 8.26 15.41 -13.09
CA ASN A 304 9.10 16.61 -13.14
C ASN A 304 8.49 17.76 -12.36
N GLY A 305 9.34 18.72 -11.95
CA GLY A 305 8.90 19.95 -11.29
C GLY A 305 8.97 19.91 -9.77
N TYR A 306 9.74 18.99 -9.21
CA TYR A 306 10.02 18.96 -7.78
C TYR A 306 10.97 20.13 -7.37
N PRO A 307 10.78 20.79 -6.21
CA PRO A 307 9.66 20.66 -5.28
C PRO A 307 8.34 21.21 -5.86
N PHE A 308 7.21 20.58 -5.50
CA PHE A 308 5.90 20.92 -6.02
C PHE A 308 5.33 22.11 -5.22
N HIS A 309 5.63 23.30 -5.70
CA HIS A 309 5.07 24.55 -5.16
C HIS A 309 3.76 24.87 -5.88
N THR A 310 2.82 25.43 -5.14
CA THR A 310 1.56 26.03 -5.68
C THR A 310 1.84 27.31 -6.43
#